data_58e59906130df38d0d0a48542713b1f1
#
_entry.id   58e59906130df38d0d0a48542713b1f1
#
_cell.length_a   1.000
_cell.length_b   1.000
_cell.length_c   1.000
_cell.angle_alpha   90.00
_cell.angle_beta   90.00
_cell.angle_gamma   90.00
#
_symmetry.space_group_name_H-M   'P 1'
#
loop_
_entity.id
_entity.type
_entity.pdbx_description
1 polymer ?
#
loop_
_entity_poly.entity_id
_entity_poly.type
_entity_poly.pdbx_seq_one_letter_code
_entity_poly.pdbx_strand_id
1 'polypeptide(L)'
;MEENYKLCSSTEHESEETVALSFCPKCNIYMYKKCEISHSKLLKNHEIFLLGKNKKEIFTGFCREKNHQKELEFFCKNHNQLCCAVCISKTKKNEIGKHCDCEIIYIDEIKEEKIKGYKENIQNLEKISENMNKSIEEIKLILENIDKNKEELKLKIQKIFTKIRNDLNNREDQLLLEVDKIYAGININNEIIKKCEKLPNKIKILLEKDNLNIEDKENKLNYIINHCINIENSIKEINMINESINKYKNMFTIKYNFYPIKEEDIKFLEDIKTFGKICLPKKIVNYNLIRSLQLNSGICSVIILSNKDIAVGKRNGELMILDPIDLKEITKIQAHSGNTSIYSLLELKDKSIITCGGNKTMKNYIYNINDKKLTEKQELFCKNNSSYICRVIELPNNNLVSSDNTNILIWEKDENDKYKIIKEITDFGGVMQHLTLIKDKYIVCHNNSGVLRIYDSQNNFKLEKEIKNLVSYQYMHRFCTINSDLFCLSGDQFIYFISISKMEVIKSFKVDNVNFHCIMLLSNSTLLCGAYEQNNSYHHFQFQIDENGEIKLISRNNSVHSSTIWQLSFLESKDNSEKIISVSDDRYLKIFELNYEI
;
A
#
# COMPACT_ATOMS: atom_id res chain seq x y z
N MET A 1 30.52 -29.20 12.36
CA MET A 1 31.94 -29.17 12.80
C MET A 1 32.24 -30.53 13.36
N GLU A 2 33.03 -31.35 12.66
CA GLU A 2 33.43 -32.65 13.14
C GLU A 2 34.27 -32.47 14.39
N GLU A 3 33.83 -33.09 15.49
CA GLU A 3 34.59 -33.09 16.73
C GLU A 3 35.79 -34.02 16.57
N ASN A 4 36.97 -33.45 16.33
CA ASN A 4 38.24 -34.18 16.23
C ASN A 4 38.68 -34.67 17.61
N TYR A 5 38.21 -35.84 18.00
CA TYR A 5 38.69 -36.53 19.20
C TYR A 5 40.05 -37.20 18.93
N LYS A 6 40.97 -37.13 19.92
CA LYS A 6 42.22 -37.90 19.85
C LYS A 6 41.94 -39.32 20.33
N LEU A 7 42.39 -40.30 19.57
CA LEU A 7 42.24 -41.71 19.90
C LEU A 7 43.43 -42.17 20.76
N CYS A 8 43.22 -43.24 21.53
CA CYS A 8 44.29 -43.84 22.29
C CYS A 8 45.39 -44.37 21.37
N SER A 9 46.65 -44.13 21.74
CA SER A 9 47.83 -44.56 20.97
C SER A 9 48.14 -46.05 21.07
N SER A 10 47.46 -46.81 21.94
CA SER A 10 47.59 -48.26 22.05
C SER A 10 46.71 -48.95 21.04
N THR A 11 47.20 -50.00 20.42
CA THR A 11 46.48 -50.86 19.47
C THR A 11 45.80 -52.04 20.13
N GLU A 12 45.95 -52.21 21.43
CA GLU A 12 45.43 -53.38 22.16
C GLU A 12 44.06 -53.07 22.80
N HIS A 13 43.15 -52.47 22.08
CA HIS A 13 41.79 -52.20 22.52
C HIS A 13 40.77 -53.06 21.77
N GLU A 14 39.70 -53.42 22.45
CA GLU A 14 38.58 -54.18 21.85
C GLU A 14 37.83 -53.40 20.77
N SER A 15 38.01 -52.07 20.69
CA SER A 15 37.51 -51.22 19.60
C SER A 15 38.58 -50.22 19.14
N GLU A 16 38.75 -50.07 17.81
CA GLU A 16 39.72 -49.18 17.20
C GLU A 16 39.41 -47.66 17.48
N GLU A 17 38.24 -47.33 18.00
CA GLU A 17 37.78 -45.94 18.22
C GLU A 17 37.81 -45.51 19.71
N THR A 18 38.70 -46.07 20.53
CA THR A 18 38.77 -45.70 21.94
C THR A 18 39.35 -44.31 22.13
N VAL A 19 38.51 -43.36 22.57
CA VAL A 19 38.89 -41.96 22.79
C VAL A 19 39.83 -41.81 23.95
N ALA A 20 40.95 -41.08 23.77
CA ALA A 20 41.92 -40.80 24.81
C ALA A 20 41.37 -39.82 25.85
N LEU A 21 41.74 -40.04 27.13
CA LEU A 21 41.40 -39.20 28.29
C LEU A 21 42.60 -38.45 28.85
N SER A 22 43.81 -38.92 28.53
CA SER A 22 45.06 -38.35 29.02
C SER A 22 46.16 -38.42 27.98
N PHE A 23 47.21 -37.63 28.19
CA PHE A 23 48.39 -37.56 27.33
C PHE A 23 49.65 -37.52 28.17
N CYS A 24 50.68 -38.33 27.79
CA CYS A 24 51.99 -38.28 28.38
C CYS A 24 52.96 -37.58 27.41
N PRO A 25 53.49 -36.37 27.73
CA PRO A 25 54.44 -35.65 26.87
C PRO A 25 55.75 -36.37 26.64
N LYS A 26 56.28 -37.03 27.71
CA LYS A 26 57.58 -37.77 27.64
C LYS A 26 57.54 -38.94 26.67
N CYS A 27 56.41 -39.63 26.61
CA CYS A 27 56.21 -40.76 25.67
C CYS A 27 55.53 -40.35 24.37
N ASN A 28 54.98 -39.15 24.31
CA ASN A 28 54.16 -38.64 23.19
C ASN A 28 52.98 -39.54 22.82
N ILE A 29 52.29 -40.08 23.84
CA ILE A 29 51.17 -41.01 23.67
C ILE A 29 49.90 -40.47 24.31
N TYR A 30 48.78 -40.66 23.59
CA TYR A 30 47.44 -40.44 24.08
C TYR A 30 46.90 -41.74 24.72
N MET A 31 46.26 -41.65 25.87
CA MET A 31 45.89 -42.82 26.67
C MET A 31 44.41 -42.78 27.06
N TYR A 32 43.76 -43.92 26.90
CA TYR A 32 42.49 -44.22 27.53
C TYR A 32 42.77 -44.59 29.03
N LYS A 33 41.75 -44.52 29.87
CA LYS A 33 41.90 -44.68 31.32
C LYS A 33 42.67 -45.92 31.77
N LYS A 34 42.45 -47.08 31.13
CA LYS A 34 43.19 -48.30 31.46
C LYS A 34 44.68 -48.21 31.12
N CYS A 35 44.95 -47.62 29.94
CA CYS A 35 46.33 -47.38 29.45
C CYS A 35 47.08 -46.39 30.34
N GLU A 36 46.37 -45.34 30.80
CA GLU A 36 46.91 -44.39 31.78
C GLU A 36 47.34 -45.03 33.05
N ILE A 37 46.47 -45.92 33.62
CA ILE A 37 46.77 -46.66 34.83
C ILE A 37 48.00 -47.59 34.65
N SER A 38 48.07 -48.28 33.55
CA SER A 38 49.21 -49.16 33.21
C SER A 38 50.51 -48.37 33.04
N HIS A 39 50.42 -47.24 32.27
CA HIS A 39 51.54 -46.35 32.07
C HIS A 39 52.06 -45.74 33.38
N SER A 40 51.17 -45.30 34.27
CA SER A 40 51.52 -44.70 35.55
C SER A 40 52.16 -45.72 36.51
N LYS A 41 51.80 -46.99 36.37
CA LYS A 41 52.42 -48.10 37.18
C LYS A 41 53.83 -48.39 36.67
N LEU A 42 54.05 -48.38 35.38
CA LEU A 42 55.35 -48.74 34.78
C LEU A 42 56.31 -47.56 34.77
N LEU A 43 55.84 -46.34 34.54
CA LEU A 43 56.61 -45.15 34.38
C LEU A 43 56.24 -44.06 35.40
N LYS A 44 56.56 -44.34 36.69
CA LYS A 44 56.13 -43.53 37.86
C LYS A 44 56.55 -42.04 37.80
N ASN A 45 57.62 -41.72 37.06
CA ASN A 45 58.18 -40.36 36.94
C ASN A 45 57.70 -39.59 35.66
N HIS A 46 56.70 -40.10 34.95
CA HIS A 46 56.14 -39.40 33.81
C HIS A 46 54.93 -38.62 34.28
N GLU A 47 54.95 -37.34 33.90
CA GLU A 47 53.82 -36.45 34.13
C GLU A 47 52.73 -36.75 33.09
N ILE A 48 51.48 -36.84 33.55
CA ILE A 48 50.32 -37.15 32.71
C ILE A 48 49.34 -36.01 32.79
N PHE A 49 48.95 -35.53 31.63
CA PHE A 49 47.97 -34.45 31.47
C PHE A 49 46.59 -35.02 31.09
N LEU A 50 45.55 -34.64 31.85
CA LEU A 50 44.19 -35.01 31.55
C LEU A 50 43.65 -34.14 30.39
N LEU A 51 43.10 -34.76 29.39
CA LEU A 51 42.40 -34.08 28.34
C LEU A 51 41.07 -33.52 28.89
N GLY A 52 40.84 -32.21 28.77
CA GLY A 52 39.66 -31.54 29.34
C GLY A 52 38.33 -32.12 28.87
N LYS A 53 37.19 -31.66 29.44
CA LYS A 53 35.84 -32.15 29.12
C LYS A 53 35.52 -32.16 27.62
N ASN A 54 36.14 -31.26 26.86
CA ASN A 54 36.00 -31.18 25.39
C ASN A 54 37.07 -31.99 24.64
N LYS A 55 37.88 -32.78 25.36
CA LYS A 55 38.94 -33.64 24.77
C LYS A 55 39.88 -32.93 23.79
N LYS A 56 40.01 -31.61 23.93
CA LYS A 56 40.91 -30.80 23.12
C LYS A 56 42.35 -31.00 23.55
N GLU A 57 43.24 -30.89 22.60
CA GLU A 57 44.66 -30.97 22.76
C GLU A 57 45.17 -29.98 23.81
N ILE A 58 45.80 -30.47 24.87
CA ILE A 58 46.40 -29.64 25.93
C ILE A 58 47.81 -29.24 25.47
N PHE A 59 48.12 -27.94 25.61
CA PHE A 59 49.47 -27.47 25.43
C PHE A 59 50.36 -27.99 26.53
N THR A 60 51.41 -28.77 26.17
CA THR A 60 52.28 -29.46 27.10
C THR A 60 53.66 -28.79 27.26
N GLY A 61 53.97 -27.80 26.44
CA GLY A 61 55.32 -27.20 26.39
C GLY A 61 56.36 -28.00 25.61
N PHE A 62 55.97 -29.20 25.10
CA PHE A 62 56.89 -30.09 24.38
C PHE A 62 56.56 -30.15 22.88
N CYS A 63 57.60 -30.35 22.05
CA CYS A 63 57.43 -30.52 20.62
C CYS A 63 56.72 -31.82 20.27
N ARG A 64 55.76 -31.78 19.38
CA ARG A 64 54.93 -32.92 18.95
C ARG A 64 55.38 -33.58 17.65
N GLU A 65 56.44 -33.09 17.06
CA GLU A 65 57.05 -33.76 15.90
C GLU A 65 57.68 -35.07 16.29
N LYS A 66 57.55 -36.08 15.39
CA LYS A 66 58.16 -37.40 15.62
C LYS A 66 59.65 -37.23 15.93
N ASN A 67 60.11 -37.90 16.97
CA ASN A 67 61.51 -37.91 17.43
C ASN A 67 62.07 -36.58 18.02
N HIS A 68 61.25 -35.57 18.22
CA HIS A 68 61.71 -34.30 18.75
C HIS A 68 61.66 -34.18 20.28
N GLN A 69 60.81 -34.84 20.99
CA GLN A 69 60.60 -34.89 22.44
C GLN A 69 61.36 -33.85 23.31
N LYS A 70 61.45 -32.63 22.83
CA LYS A 70 62.19 -31.52 23.43
C LYS A 70 61.21 -30.39 23.79
N GLU A 71 61.58 -29.60 24.78
CA GLU A 71 60.84 -28.40 25.17
C GLU A 71 60.80 -27.39 24.01
N LEU A 72 59.71 -26.63 23.97
CA LEU A 72 59.50 -25.57 23.00
C LEU A 72 60.13 -24.27 23.54
N GLU A 73 61.38 -23.98 23.14
CA GLU A 73 62.16 -22.83 23.63
C GLU A 73 62.29 -21.71 22.63
N PHE A 74 61.87 -21.95 21.39
CA PHE A 74 62.03 -21.01 20.28
C PHE A 74 60.68 -20.66 19.63
N PHE A 75 60.58 -19.48 19.08
CA PHE A 75 59.43 -18.98 18.31
C PHE A 75 59.86 -18.68 16.85
N CYS A 76 59.13 -19.30 15.93
CA CYS A 76 59.30 -19.04 14.51
C CYS A 76 58.39 -17.89 14.08
N LYS A 77 58.96 -16.76 13.67
CA LYS A 77 58.21 -15.58 13.19
C LYS A 77 57.49 -15.87 11.89
N ASN A 78 58.12 -16.60 10.95
CA ASN A 78 57.53 -16.87 9.65
C ASN A 78 56.27 -17.70 9.74
N HIS A 79 56.19 -18.64 10.67
CA HIS A 79 55.04 -19.57 10.84
C HIS A 79 54.18 -19.27 12.07
N ASN A 80 54.59 -18.26 12.86
CA ASN A 80 53.90 -17.86 14.10
C ASN A 80 53.61 -19.05 15.04
N GLN A 81 54.64 -19.88 15.26
CA GLN A 81 54.52 -21.08 16.10
C GLN A 81 55.76 -21.36 16.95
N LEU A 82 55.55 -22.07 18.06
CA LEU A 82 56.65 -22.49 18.93
C LEU A 82 57.41 -23.66 18.32
N CYS A 83 58.74 -23.67 18.52
CA CYS A 83 59.66 -24.69 17.99
C CYS A 83 60.60 -25.18 19.10
N CYS A 84 61.05 -26.42 19.00
CA CYS A 84 62.15 -26.94 19.81
C CYS A 84 63.48 -26.82 19.06
N ALA A 85 64.58 -27.03 19.78
CA ALA A 85 65.94 -26.97 19.21
C ALA A 85 66.14 -27.91 18.01
N VAL A 86 65.46 -29.07 17.96
CA VAL A 86 65.56 -30.01 16.83
C VAL A 86 64.82 -29.48 15.60
N CYS A 87 63.68 -28.79 15.77
CA CYS A 87 62.95 -28.17 14.64
C CYS A 87 63.74 -27.10 13.90
N ILE A 88 64.68 -26.44 14.54
CA ILE A 88 65.50 -25.37 13.99
C ILE A 88 66.89 -25.82 13.57
N SER A 89 67.28 -27.06 13.90
CA SER A 89 68.64 -27.54 13.63
C SER A 89 68.83 -27.94 12.16
N LYS A 90 70.05 -27.66 11.66
CA LYS A 90 70.59 -28.16 10.35
C LYS A 90 71.52 -29.33 10.68
N THR A 91 71.02 -30.52 10.94
CA THR A 91 71.85 -31.69 11.18
C THR A 91 72.29 -32.34 9.85
N LYS A 92 73.56 -32.80 9.77
CA LYS A 92 74.20 -33.36 8.55
C LYS A 92 73.73 -34.77 8.14
N LYS A 93 72.76 -35.39 8.84
CA LYS A 93 72.24 -36.69 8.54
C LYS A 93 70.72 -36.65 8.34
N ASN A 94 70.30 -36.45 7.12
CA ASN A 94 68.96 -36.72 6.55
C ASN A 94 67.70 -36.16 7.27
N GLU A 95 67.80 -35.43 8.37
CA GLU A 95 66.64 -34.81 9.04
C GLU A 95 66.91 -33.31 9.17
N ILE A 96 66.44 -32.53 8.18
CA ILE A 96 66.44 -31.07 8.23
C ILE A 96 65.25 -30.65 9.08
N GLY A 97 65.48 -29.86 10.12
CA GLY A 97 64.41 -29.29 10.95
C GLY A 97 63.46 -28.45 10.12
N LYS A 98 62.17 -28.52 10.31
CA LYS A 98 61.12 -27.84 9.56
C LYS A 98 61.29 -26.31 9.52
N HIS A 99 61.99 -25.73 10.47
CA HIS A 99 62.17 -24.27 10.60
C HIS A 99 63.65 -23.84 10.51
N CYS A 100 64.48 -24.66 9.92
CA CYS A 100 65.93 -24.43 9.85
C CYS A 100 66.35 -23.18 9.06
N ASP A 101 65.49 -22.70 8.16
CA ASP A 101 65.73 -21.52 7.34
C ASP A 101 64.78 -20.37 7.70
N CYS A 102 64.06 -20.44 8.82
CA CYS A 102 63.15 -19.43 9.31
C CYS A 102 63.83 -18.41 10.22
N GLU A 103 63.22 -17.27 10.39
CA GLU A 103 63.59 -16.31 11.44
C GLU A 103 63.13 -16.79 12.79
N ILE A 104 64.07 -17.15 13.63
CA ILE A 104 63.85 -17.78 14.92
C ILE A 104 64.31 -16.84 16.03
N ILE A 105 63.53 -16.76 17.08
CA ILE A 105 63.78 -15.97 18.28
C ILE A 105 63.66 -16.89 19.49
N TYR A 106 64.47 -16.66 20.52
CA TYR A 106 64.34 -17.33 21.82
C TYR A 106 63.10 -16.81 22.56
N ILE A 107 62.36 -17.68 23.18
CA ILE A 107 61.05 -17.32 23.78
C ILE A 107 61.19 -16.21 24.82
N ASP A 108 62.27 -16.22 25.62
CA ASP A 108 62.46 -15.20 26.64
C ASP A 108 62.64 -13.79 26.06
N GLU A 109 63.16 -13.64 24.79
CA GLU A 109 63.32 -12.35 24.13
C GLU A 109 62.00 -11.72 23.77
N ILE A 110 60.95 -12.49 23.53
CA ILE A 110 59.62 -12.01 23.14
C ILE A 110 58.61 -12.09 24.25
N LYS A 111 59.00 -12.58 25.43
CA LYS A 111 58.13 -12.87 26.57
C LYS A 111 57.27 -11.68 27.00
N GLU A 112 57.91 -10.52 27.19
CA GLU A 112 57.18 -9.30 27.62
C GLU A 112 56.20 -8.82 26.58
N GLU A 113 56.58 -8.81 25.30
CA GLU A 113 55.71 -8.44 24.17
C GLU A 113 54.50 -9.38 24.11
N LYS A 114 54.70 -10.69 24.19
CA LYS A 114 53.62 -11.68 24.13
C LYS A 114 52.71 -11.64 25.35
N ILE A 115 53.26 -11.38 26.55
CA ILE A 115 52.46 -11.18 27.76
C ILE A 115 51.60 -9.91 27.65
N LYS A 116 52.15 -8.82 27.10
CA LYS A 116 51.40 -7.59 26.86
C LYS A 116 50.28 -7.81 25.83
N GLY A 117 50.57 -8.41 24.68
CA GLY A 117 49.60 -8.76 23.67
C GLY A 117 48.50 -9.71 24.18
N TYR A 118 48.87 -10.68 25.04
CA TYR A 118 47.89 -11.56 25.70
C TYR A 118 46.90 -10.77 26.57
N LYS A 119 47.40 -9.83 27.39
CA LYS A 119 46.52 -9.00 28.25
C LYS A 119 45.58 -8.11 27.40
N GLU A 120 46.11 -7.50 26.34
CA GLU A 120 45.33 -6.68 25.42
C GLU A 120 44.24 -7.51 24.72
N ASN A 121 44.57 -8.72 24.27
CA ASN A 121 43.62 -9.63 23.66
C ASN A 121 42.49 -10.09 24.60
N ILE A 122 42.85 -10.36 25.88
CA ILE A 122 41.82 -10.69 26.90
C ILE A 122 40.88 -9.52 27.11
N GLN A 123 41.38 -8.31 27.26
CA GLN A 123 40.55 -7.09 27.38
C GLN A 123 39.64 -6.86 26.15
N ASN A 124 40.17 -7.12 24.95
CA ASN A 124 39.39 -7.05 23.73
C ASN A 124 38.28 -8.11 23.67
N LEU A 125 38.56 -9.35 24.11
CA LEU A 125 37.56 -10.42 24.21
C LEU A 125 36.46 -10.08 25.21
N GLU A 126 36.81 -9.49 26.34
CA GLU A 126 35.83 -9.02 27.35
C GLU A 126 34.90 -7.96 26.74
N LYS A 127 35.45 -6.95 26.05
CA LYS A 127 34.65 -5.93 25.36
C LYS A 127 33.74 -6.52 24.28
N ILE A 128 34.26 -7.47 23.50
CA ILE A 128 33.45 -8.16 22.47
C ILE A 128 32.32 -8.94 23.15
N SER A 129 32.59 -9.63 24.24
CA SER A 129 31.56 -10.37 24.99
C SER A 129 30.48 -9.45 25.55
N GLU A 130 30.84 -8.30 26.12
CA GLU A 130 29.87 -7.30 26.58
C GLU A 130 28.99 -6.75 25.41
N ASN A 131 29.63 -6.42 24.28
CA ASN A 131 28.89 -5.94 23.11
C ASN A 131 27.95 -7.01 22.56
N MET A 132 28.39 -8.26 22.49
CA MET A 132 27.50 -9.37 22.06
C MET A 132 26.30 -9.54 22.99
N ASN A 133 26.51 -9.44 24.31
CA ASN A 133 25.38 -9.52 25.25
C ASN A 133 24.37 -8.38 25.05
N LYS A 134 24.84 -7.13 24.80
CA LYS A 134 23.96 -6.02 24.46
C LYS A 134 23.18 -6.29 23.17
N SER A 135 23.85 -6.77 22.13
CA SER A 135 23.21 -7.10 20.86
C SER A 135 22.16 -8.22 21.02
N ILE A 136 22.39 -9.19 21.88
CA ILE A 136 21.42 -10.26 22.19
C ILE A 136 20.16 -9.67 22.85
N GLU A 137 20.31 -8.75 23.80
CA GLU A 137 19.15 -8.09 24.43
C GLU A 137 18.37 -7.21 23.44
N GLU A 138 19.06 -6.50 22.54
CA GLU A 138 18.42 -5.73 21.46
C GLU A 138 17.63 -6.65 20.52
N ILE A 139 18.18 -7.80 20.13
CA ILE A 139 17.48 -8.79 19.29
C ILE A 139 16.23 -9.33 19.98
N LYS A 140 16.30 -9.63 21.29
CA LYS A 140 15.13 -10.08 22.05
C LYS A 140 14.01 -9.04 22.03
N LEU A 141 14.35 -7.77 22.27
CA LEU A 141 13.37 -6.66 22.21
C LEU A 141 12.74 -6.52 20.82
N ILE A 142 13.53 -6.67 19.76
CA ILE A 142 13.03 -6.65 18.37
C ILE A 142 12.05 -7.80 18.15
N LEU A 143 12.36 -9.02 18.61
CA LEU A 143 11.48 -10.18 18.47
C LEU A 143 10.14 -9.98 19.20
N GLU A 144 10.16 -9.44 20.42
CA GLU A 144 8.95 -9.11 21.17
C GLU A 144 8.09 -8.09 20.43
N ASN A 145 8.71 -7.05 19.85
CA ASN A 145 8.00 -6.05 19.05
C ASN A 145 7.40 -6.64 17.76
N ILE A 146 8.10 -7.55 17.09
CA ILE A 146 7.59 -8.25 15.91
C ILE A 146 6.34 -9.07 16.27
N ASP A 147 6.37 -9.82 17.37
CA ASP A 147 5.21 -10.61 17.79
C ASP A 147 4.01 -9.72 18.17
N LYS A 148 4.26 -8.63 18.87
CA LYS A 148 3.23 -7.64 19.19
C LYS A 148 2.59 -7.05 17.93
N ASN A 149 3.39 -6.59 16.98
CA ASN A 149 2.91 -6.03 15.71
C ASN A 149 2.09 -7.05 14.91
N LYS A 150 2.51 -8.31 14.92
CA LYS A 150 1.79 -9.41 14.28
C LYS A 150 0.38 -9.59 14.85
N GLU A 151 0.25 -9.60 16.18
CA GLU A 151 -1.07 -9.75 16.81
C GLU A 151 -1.95 -8.50 16.62
N GLU A 152 -1.37 -7.31 16.67
CA GLU A 152 -2.11 -6.07 16.35
C GLU A 152 -2.64 -6.07 14.91
N LEU A 153 -1.84 -6.53 13.95
CA LEU A 153 -2.27 -6.63 12.55
C LEU A 153 -3.41 -7.62 12.37
N LYS A 154 -3.33 -8.80 13.02
CA LYS A 154 -4.43 -9.77 13.01
C LYS A 154 -5.73 -9.17 13.56
N LEU A 155 -5.63 -8.44 14.67
CA LEU A 155 -6.78 -7.78 15.27
C LEU A 155 -7.39 -6.71 14.37
N LYS A 156 -6.55 -5.89 13.70
CA LYS A 156 -7.01 -4.90 12.71
C LYS A 156 -7.80 -5.57 11.57
N ILE A 157 -7.27 -6.66 11.02
CA ILE A 157 -7.95 -7.44 9.97
C ILE A 157 -9.31 -7.96 10.46
N GLN A 158 -9.34 -8.59 11.63
CA GLN A 158 -10.58 -9.12 12.21
C GLN A 158 -11.64 -8.03 12.42
N LYS A 159 -11.25 -6.85 12.91
CA LYS A 159 -12.16 -5.72 13.11
C LYS A 159 -12.79 -5.26 11.79
N ILE A 160 -12.01 -5.15 10.72
CA ILE A 160 -12.51 -4.74 9.40
C ILE A 160 -13.51 -5.76 8.87
N PHE A 161 -13.18 -7.05 8.87
CA PHE A 161 -14.08 -8.10 8.38
C PHE A 161 -15.34 -8.24 9.25
N THR A 162 -15.24 -8.00 10.57
CA THR A 162 -16.42 -7.98 11.45
C THR A 162 -17.32 -6.81 11.10
N LYS A 163 -16.77 -5.63 10.83
CA LYS A 163 -17.57 -4.47 10.40
C LYS A 163 -18.29 -4.76 9.09
N ILE A 164 -17.59 -5.27 8.06
CA ILE A 164 -18.16 -5.61 6.76
C ILE A 164 -19.32 -6.61 6.93
N ARG A 165 -19.13 -7.67 7.74
CA ARG A 165 -20.19 -8.66 8.01
C ARG A 165 -21.42 -8.02 8.67
N ASN A 166 -21.21 -7.16 9.65
CA ASN A 166 -22.30 -6.47 10.33
C ASN A 166 -23.06 -5.54 9.37
N ASP A 167 -22.35 -4.79 8.53
CA ASP A 167 -22.98 -3.90 7.55
C ASP A 167 -23.79 -4.67 6.50
N LEU A 168 -23.28 -5.83 6.03
CA LEU A 168 -24.00 -6.73 5.12
C LEU A 168 -25.23 -7.34 5.79
N ASN A 169 -25.13 -7.85 7.01
CA ASN A 169 -26.25 -8.40 7.76
C ASN A 169 -27.34 -7.34 8.00
N ASN A 170 -26.94 -6.13 8.41
CA ASN A 170 -27.87 -5.02 8.58
C ASN A 170 -28.60 -4.67 7.27
N ARG A 171 -27.91 -4.74 6.12
CA ARG A 171 -28.57 -4.49 4.83
C ARG A 171 -29.51 -5.62 4.44
N GLU A 172 -29.14 -6.87 4.68
CA GLU A 172 -30.01 -8.03 4.50
C GLU A 172 -31.29 -7.88 5.32
N ASP A 173 -31.18 -7.59 6.63
CA ASP A 173 -32.32 -7.38 7.52
C ASP A 173 -33.23 -6.25 7.03
N GLN A 174 -32.65 -5.14 6.54
CA GLN A 174 -33.42 -4.04 5.96
C GLN A 174 -34.20 -4.47 4.71
N LEU A 175 -33.57 -5.24 3.81
CA LEU A 175 -34.22 -5.74 2.59
C LEU A 175 -35.36 -6.73 2.92
N LEU A 176 -35.15 -7.63 3.88
CA LEU A 176 -36.19 -8.55 4.35
C LEU A 176 -37.38 -7.78 4.94
N LEU A 177 -37.10 -6.74 5.73
CA LEU A 177 -38.12 -5.87 6.29
C LEU A 177 -38.88 -5.07 5.21
N GLU A 178 -38.19 -4.65 4.13
CA GLU A 178 -38.82 -4.03 2.97
C GLU A 178 -39.79 -5.02 2.25
N VAL A 179 -39.35 -6.27 2.07
CA VAL A 179 -40.19 -7.35 1.52
C VAL A 179 -41.41 -7.56 2.40
N ASP A 180 -41.23 -7.71 3.70
CA ASP A 180 -42.35 -7.92 4.64
C ASP A 180 -43.36 -6.75 4.60
N LYS A 181 -42.89 -5.50 4.52
CA LYS A 181 -43.75 -4.32 4.38
C LYS A 181 -44.56 -4.34 3.07
N ILE A 182 -43.93 -4.71 1.95
CA ILE A 182 -44.58 -4.83 0.65
C ILE A 182 -45.68 -5.89 0.73
N TYR A 183 -45.38 -7.06 1.27
CA TYR A 183 -46.34 -8.16 1.37
C TYR A 183 -47.40 -7.93 2.46
N ALA A 184 -47.09 -7.25 3.55
CA ALA A 184 -48.08 -6.84 4.55
C ALA A 184 -49.15 -5.88 3.97
N GLY A 185 -48.74 -5.02 3.03
CA GLY A 185 -49.68 -4.16 2.28
C GLY A 185 -50.62 -4.94 1.33
N ILE A 186 -50.29 -6.19 1.01
CA ILE A 186 -51.04 -7.10 0.13
C ILE A 186 -51.98 -8.00 0.96
N ASN A 187 -52.06 -7.81 2.27
CA ASN A 187 -52.82 -8.66 3.15
C ASN A 187 -54.30 -8.67 2.71
N ILE A 188 -54.70 -9.75 2.01
CA ILE A 188 -56.09 -9.99 1.65
C ILE A 188 -56.84 -10.18 2.97
N ASN A 189 -57.66 -9.19 3.32
CA ASN A 189 -58.41 -9.21 4.55
C ASN A 189 -59.23 -10.53 4.59
N ASN A 190 -58.96 -11.38 5.57
CA ASN A 190 -59.68 -12.64 5.77
C ASN A 190 -61.21 -12.46 5.80
N GLU A 191 -61.70 -11.25 6.10
CA GLU A 191 -63.12 -10.90 5.95
C GLU A 191 -63.61 -10.94 4.50
N ILE A 192 -62.81 -10.51 3.52
CA ILE A 192 -63.20 -10.57 2.10
C ILE A 192 -63.29 -12.01 1.64
N ILE A 193 -62.36 -12.87 2.03
CA ILE A 193 -62.37 -14.31 1.73
C ILE A 193 -63.64 -14.93 2.30
N LYS A 194 -63.94 -14.70 3.60
CA LYS A 194 -65.15 -15.19 4.25
C LYS A 194 -66.44 -14.65 3.62
N LYS A 195 -66.42 -13.40 3.12
CA LYS A 195 -67.58 -12.85 2.36
C LYS A 195 -67.69 -13.54 1.01
N CYS A 196 -66.62 -13.77 0.27
CA CYS A 196 -66.63 -14.50 -1.01
C CYS A 196 -67.15 -15.94 -0.84
N GLU A 197 -66.76 -16.67 0.20
CA GLU A 197 -67.17 -18.02 0.49
C GLU A 197 -68.71 -18.12 0.78
N LYS A 198 -69.29 -17.09 1.36
CA LYS A 198 -70.75 -17.03 1.66
C LYS A 198 -71.58 -16.59 0.48
N LEU A 199 -71.01 -15.94 -0.54
CA LEU A 199 -71.74 -15.41 -1.70
C LEU A 199 -72.51 -16.48 -2.49
N PRO A 200 -71.99 -17.67 -2.86
CA PRO A 200 -72.66 -18.67 -3.63
C PRO A 200 -73.94 -19.14 -2.94
N ASN A 201 -73.90 -19.38 -1.63
CA ASN A 201 -75.06 -19.78 -0.85
C ASN A 201 -76.13 -18.67 -0.74
N LYS A 202 -75.69 -17.42 -0.56
CA LYS A 202 -76.59 -16.26 -0.52
C LYS A 202 -77.29 -16.05 -1.86
N ILE A 203 -76.59 -16.16 -2.99
CA ILE A 203 -77.11 -16.08 -4.34
C ILE A 203 -78.12 -17.24 -4.56
N LYS A 204 -77.76 -18.45 -4.19
CA LYS A 204 -78.68 -19.63 -4.31
C LYS A 204 -80.00 -19.45 -3.57
N ILE A 205 -79.97 -18.96 -2.33
CA ILE A 205 -81.17 -18.69 -1.52
C ILE A 205 -82.06 -17.60 -2.17
N LEU A 206 -81.44 -16.58 -2.80
CA LEU A 206 -82.18 -15.52 -3.51
C LEU A 206 -82.87 -16.07 -4.78
N LEU A 207 -82.18 -16.92 -5.55
CA LEU A 207 -82.69 -17.55 -6.75
C LEU A 207 -83.81 -18.60 -6.45
N GLU A 208 -83.67 -19.35 -5.37
CA GLU A 208 -84.67 -20.33 -4.97
C GLU A 208 -85.99 -19.68 -4.50
N LYS A 209 -85.98 -18.46 -4.01
CA LYS A 209 -87.16 -17.68 -3.63
C LYS A 209 -87.92 -17.10 -4.83
N ASP A 210 -87.29 -17.01 -6.01
CA ASP A 210 -87.95 -16.53 -7.25
C ASP A 210 -88.85 -17.56 -7.91
N ASN A 211 -88.86 -18.85 -7.51
CA ASN A 211 -89.75 -19.88 -8.00
C ASN A 211 -91.19 -19.79 -7.42
N LEU A 212 -91.53 -18.67 -6.81
CA LEU A 212 -92.92 -18.41 -6.36
C LEU A 212 -93.73 -17.84 -7.51
N ASN A 213 -94.71 -18.62 -7.99
CA ASN A 213 -95.71 -18.22 -9.03
C ASN A 213 -96.26 -16.83 -8.72
N ILE A 214 -95.98 -15.88 -9.66
CA ILE A 214 -96.29 -14.44 -9.52
C ILE A 214 -97.77 -14.16 -9.79
N GLU A 215 -98.55 -15.15 -10.36
CA GLU A 215 -99.90 -14.92 -10.87
C GLU A 215 -101.01 -14.82 -9.80
N ASP A 216 -100.78 -15.05 -8.51
CA ASP A 216 -101.81 -15.20 -7.54
C ASP A 216 -101.85 -14.18 -6.38
N LYS A 217 -101.38 -12.95 -6.51
CA LYS A 217 -101.28 -12.08 -5.31
C LYS A 217 -101.40 -10.59 -5.54
N GLU A 218 -102.67 -10.04 -5.54
CA GLU A 218 -102.91 -8.61 -5.34
C GLU A 218 -102.36 -8.05 -3.99
N ASN A 219 -101.99 -8.90 -3.04
CA ASN A 219 -101.44 -8.51 -1.73
C ASN A 219 -99.90 -8.65 -1.61
N LYS A 220 -99.22 -8.85 -2.71
CA LYS A 220 -97.76 -9.15 -2.66
C LYS A 220 -96.82 -8.06 -3.19
N LEU A 221 -97.29 -6.91 -3.56
CA LEU A 221 -96.46 -5.84 -4.06
C LEU A 221 -95.34 -5.47 -3.05
N ASN A 222 -95.70 -5.36 -1.78
CA ASN A 222 -94.68 -5.05 -0.72
C ASN A 222 -93.65 -6.17 -0.54
N TYR A 223 -94.07 -7.45 -0.75
CA TYR A 223 -93.11 -8.57 -0.70
C TYR A 223 -92.13 -8.54 -1.91
N ILE A 224 -92.70 -8.30 -3.10
CA ILE A 224 -91.88 -8.18 -4.34
C ILE A 224 -90.90 -6.98 -4.21
N ILE A 225 -91.41 -5.83 -3.78
CA ILE A 225 -90.55 -4.64 -3.58
C ILE A 225 -89.45 -4.94 -2.56
N ASN A 226 -89.76 -5.54 -1.41
CA ASN A 226 -88.77 -5.91 -0.40
C ASN A 226 -87.78 -6.94 -0.93
N HIS A 227 -88.27 -7.90 -1.76
CA HIS A 227 -87.38 -8.87 -2.40
C HIS A 227 -86.47 -8.23 -3.44
N CYS A 228 -86.97 -7.32 -4.28
CA CYS A 228 -86.16 -6.51 -5.19
C CYS A 228 -85.11 -5.69 -4.46
N ILE A 229 -85.43 -5.01 -3.38
CA ILE A 229 -84.47 -4.25 -2.54
C ILE A 229 -83.40 -5.17 -2.01
N ASN A 230 -83.71 -6.38 -1.55
CA ASN A 230 -82.76 -7.35 -1.07
C ASN A 230 -81.84 -7.85 -2.18
N ILE A 231 -82.35 -8.09 -3.38
CA ILE A 231 -81.55 -8.46 -4.57
C ILE A 231 -80.62 -7.30 -4.96
N GLU A 232 -81.15 -6.07 -5.08
CA GLU A 232 -80.35 -4.89 -5.41
C GLU A 232 -79.20 -4.62 -4.41
N ASN A 233 -79.52 -4.76 -3.10
CA ASN A 233 -78.51 -4.64 -2.05
C ASN A 233 -77.44 -5.75 -2.16
N SER A 234 -77.84 -6.96 -2.51
CA SER A 234 -76.92 -8.08 -2.71
C SER A 234 -76.06 -7.89 -3.95
N ILE A 235 -76.59 -7.35 -5.05
CA ILE A 235 -75.86 -6.99 -6.26
C ILE A 235 -74.82 -5.90 -5.94
N LYS A 236 -75.18 -4.86 -5.19
CA LYS A 236 -74.23 -3.83 -4.76
C LYS A 236 -73.12 -4.42 -3.94
N GLU A 237 -73.42 -5.29 -2.99
CA GLU A 237 -72.41 -5.97 -2.17
C GLU A 237 -71.45 -6.83 -3.02
N ILE A 238 -72.02 -7.60 -4.00
CA ILE A 238 -71.23 -8.42 -4.92
C ILE A 238 -70.30 -7.55 -5.78
N ASN A 239 -70.78 -6.42 -6.29
CA ASN A 239 -70.01 -5.51 -7.10
C ASN A 239 -68.83 -4.90 -6.28
N MET A 240 -69.07 -4.48 -5.05
CA MET A 240 -68.01 -3.99 -4.16
C MET A 240 -66.94 -5.06 -3.88
N ILE A 241 -67.36 -6.33 -3.70
CA ILE A 241 -66.45 -7.46 -3.51
C ILE A 241 -65.64 -7.71 -4.80
N ASN A 242 -66.29 -7.69 -5.97
CA ASN A 242 -65.62 -7.85 -7.28
C ASN A 242 -64.61 -6.74 -7.58
N GLU A 243 -64.93 -5.51 -7.25
CA GLU A 243 -63.99 -4.38 -7.36
C GLU A 243 -62.76 -4.61 -6.47
N SER A 244 -62.97 -5.08 -5.24
CA SER A 244 -61.90 -5.43 -4.33
C SER A 244 -61.04 -6.58 -4.87
N ILE A 245 -61.68 -7.66 -5.40
CA ILE A 245 -60.97 -8.78 -6.02
C ILE A 245 -60.14 -8.32 -7.23
N ASN A 246 -60.70 -7.47 -8.09
CA ASN A 246 -59.99 -6.95 -9.27
C ASN A 246 -58.79 -6.07 -8.88
N LYS A 247 -58.91 -5.29 -7.81
CA LYS A 247 -57.79 -4.53 -7.25
C LYS A 247 -56.67 -5.49 -6.80
N TYR A 248 -57.00 -6.56 -6.11
CA TYR A 248 -56.01 -7.57 -5.71
C TYR A 248 -55.42 -8.32 -6.92
N LYS A 249 -56.23 -8.72 -7.92
CA LYS A 249 -55.73 -9.36 -9.15
C LYS A 249 -54.66 -8.50 -9.84
N ASN A 250 -54.91 -7.21 -9.94
CA ASN A 250 -53.95 -6.28 -10.54
C ASN A 250 -52.66 -6.15 -9.72
N MET A 251 -52.74 -6.23 -8.39
CA MET A 251 -51.56 -6.25 -7.53
C MET A 251 -50.76 -7.56 -7.66
N PHE A 252 -51.42 -8.73 -7.84
CA PHE A 252 -50.76 -10.02 -8.02
C PHE A 252 -50.11 -10.23 -9.40
N THR A 253 -50.43 -9.42 -10.41
CA THR A 253 -49.74 -9.45 -11.71
C THR A 253 -48.39 -8.74 -11.68
N ILE A 254 -48.08 -7.95 -10.64
CA ILE A 254 -46.78 -7.31 -10.44
C ILE A 254 -45.86 -8.35 -9.79
N LYS A 255 -44.99 -8.96 -10.60
CA LYS A 255 -43.89 -9.77 -10.07
C LYS A 255 -42.82 -8.80 -9.55
N TYR A 256 -42.71 -8.73 -8.22
CA TYR A 256 -41.54 -8.07 -7.61
C TYR A 256 -40.34 -8.97 -7.85
N ASN A 257 -39.38 -8.46 -8.63
CA ASN A 257 -38.11 -9.14 -8.84
C ASN A 257 -37.07 -8.49 -7.92
N PHE A 258 -36.38 -9.30 -7.16
CA PHE A 258 -35.13 -8.86 -6.54
C PHE A 258 -34.05 -8.86 -7.63
N TYR A 259 -33.57 -7.68 -7.98
CA TYR A 259 -32.40 -7.54 -8.82
C TYR A 259 -31.21 -7.43 -7.88
N PRO A 260 -30.49 -8.52 -7.65
CA PRO A 260 -29.45 -8.51 -6.62
C PRO A 260 -28.37 -7.52 -6.95
N ILE A 261 -28.16 -7.16 -8.24
CA ILE A 261 -26.91 -6.46 -8.54
C ILE A 261 -26.92 -5.97 -9.99
N LYS A 262 -26.48 -4.74 -10.21
CA LYS A 262 -25.98 -4.27 -11.51
C LYS A 262 -24.65 -4.99 -11.79
N GLU A 263 -24.21 -5.07 -13.06
CA GLU A 263 -22.90 -5.66 -13.42
C GLU A 263 -21.73 -5.08 -12.62
N GLU A 264 -21.80 -3.82 -12.23
CA GLU A 264 -20.82 -3.13 -11.37
C GLU A 264 -20.69 -3.75 -9.97
N ASP A 265 -21.77 -4.36 -9.45
CA ASP A 265 -21.80 -4.98 -8.13
C ASP A 265 -21.24 -6.42 -8.15
N ILE A 266 -21.28 -7.11 -9.32
CA ILE A 266 -20.60 -8.41 -9.51
C ILE A 266 -19.09 -8.21 -9.41
N LYS A 267 -18.57 -7.11 -9.94
CA LYS A 267 -17.16 -6.72 -9.79
C LYS A 267 -16.77 -6.49 -8.32
N PHE A 268 -17.66 -5.89 -7.53
CA PHE A 268 -17.47 -5.74 -6.08
C PHE A 268 -17.33 -7.09 -5.35
N LEU A 269 -18.12 -8.12 -5.74
CA LEU A 269 -17.98 -9.48 -5.19
C LEU A 269 -16.69 -10.18 -5.62
N GLU A 270 -16.18 -9.90 -6.81
CA GLU A 270 -14.87 -10.35 -7.25
C GLU A 270 -13.76 -9.60 -6.51
N ASP A 271 -13.90 -8.31 -6.29
CA ASP A 271 -12.97 -7.48 -5.53
C ASP A 271 -12.89 -7.89 -4.05
N ILE A 272 -13.98 -8.43 -3.46
CA ILE A 272 -13.96 -8.99 -2.10
C ILE A 272 -12.99 -10.17 -1.99
N LYS A 273 -12.81 -10.99 -3.03
CA LYS A 273 -11.86 -12.13 -3.00
C LYS A 273 -10.41 -11.66 -2.89
N THR A 274 -10.13 -10.45 -3.35
CA THR A 274 -8.80 -9.83 -3.32
C THR A 274 -8.71 -8.69 -2.31
N PHE A 275 -9.79 -8.47 -1.54
CA PHE A 275 -9.87 -7.37 -0.57
C PHE A 275 -8.85 -7.54 0.55
N GLY A 276 -7.99 -6.55 0.66
CA GLY A 276 -6.97 -6.46 1.69
C GLY A 276 -5.66 -7.13 1.28
N LYS A 277 -4.63 -6.34 1.09
CA LYS A 277 -3.25 -6.78 0.87
C LYS A 277 -2.43 -6.50 2.12
N ILE A 278 -1.74 -7.52 2.64
CA ILE A 278 -0.71 -7.32 3.66
C ILE A 278 0.52 -6.80 2.93
N CYS A 279 0.82 -5.51 3.11
CA CYS A 279 2.04 -4.93 2.56
C CYS A 279 3.12 -4.97 3.64
N LEU A 280 4.20 -5.69 3.37
CA LEU A 280 5.41 -5.57 4.18
C LEU A 280 6.05 -4.20 3.89
N PRO A 281 6.64 -3.53 4.89
CA PRO A 281 7.44 -2.34 4.65
C PRO A 281 8.64 -2.74 3.79
N LYS A 282 8.57 -2.39 2.50
CA LYS A 282 9.62 -2.70 1.53
C LYS A 282 10.62 -1.55 1.48
N LYS A 283 11.89 -1.83 1.64
CA LYS A 283 12.95 -0.85 1.45
C LYS A 283 13.29 -0.74 -0.04
N ILE A 284 13.36 0.47 -0.57
CA ILE A 284 13.83 0.69 -1.94
C ILE A 284 15.32 0.39 -1.99
N VAL A 285 15.72 -0.62 -2.76
CA VAL A 285 17.13 -1.03 -2.94
C VAL A 285 17.75 -0.36 -4.14
N ASN A 286 16.98 -0.25 -5.22
CA ASN A 286 17.43 0.34 -6.47
C ASN A 286 16.43 1.37 -6.98
N TYR A 287 16.96 2.49 -7.46
CA TYR A 287 16.22 3.57 -8.10
C TYR A 287 16.89 3.89 -9.44
N ASN A 288 16.41 3.25 -10.48
CA ASN A 288 17.07 3.24 -11.78
C ASN A 288 16.27 4.00 -12.83
N LEU A 289 16.93 4.90 -13.56
CA LEU A 289 16.37 5.45 -14.80
C LEU A 289 16.40 4.35 -15.88
N ILE A 290 15.21 3.90 -16.30
CA ILE A 290 15.09 2.85 -17.33
C ILE A 290 14.80 3.41 -18.72
N ARG A 291 14.13 4.57 -18.82
CA ARG A 291 13.83 5.23 -20.08
C ARG A 291 13.79 6.74 -19.95
N SER A 292 14.10 7.42 -21.04
CA SER A 292 14.02 8.87 -21.16
C SER A 292 13.57 9.25 -22.56
N LEU A 293 12.58 10.14 -22.65
CA LEU A 293 12.11 10.71 -23.91
C LEU A 293 12.25 12.23 -23.83
N GLN A 294 12.96 12.80 -24.78
CA GLN A 294 13.05 14.26 -24.96
C GLN A 294 11.97 14.74 -25.93
N LEU A 295 11.18 15.72 -25.49
CA LEU A 295 10.16 16.37 -26.31
C LEU A 295 10.59 17.79 -26.72
N ASN A 296 9.83 18.37 -27.65
CA ASN A 296 10.12 19.72 -28.17
C ASN A 296 9.71 20.87 -27.22
N SER A 297 8.96 20.57 -26.15
CA SER A 297 8.48 21.55 -25.16
C SER A 297 8.48 20.96 -23.77
N GLY A 298 8.53 21.81 -22.73
CA GLY A 298 8.37 21.40 -21.34
C GLY A 298 7.06 20.64 -21.10
N ILE A 299 7.04 19.76 -20.11
CA ILE A 299 5.91 18.89 -19.80
C ILE A 299 5.35 19.30 -18.44
N CYS A 300 4.08 19.68 -18.39
CA CYS A 300 3.42 20.19 -17.18
C CYS A 300 2.51 19.16 -16.51
N SER A 301 1.98 18.19 -17.26
CA SER A 301 1.07 17.18 -16.72
C SER A 301 1.22 15.83 -17.44
N VAL A 302 0.95 14.76 -16.71
CA VAL A 302 0.96 13.39 -17.22
C VAL A 302 -0.08 12.55 -16.49
N ILE A 303 -0.82 11.72 -17.20
CA ILE A 303 -1.71 10.69 -16.64
C ILE A 303 -1.52 9.38 -17.40
N ILE A 304 -1.79 8.28 -16.71
CA ILE A 304 -1.88 6.96 -17.33
C ILE A 304 -3.36 6.70 -17.58
N LEU A 305 -3.73 6.50 -18.83
CA LEU A 305 -5.09 6.20 -19.24
C LEU A 305 -5.49 4.78 -18.82
N SER A 306 -6.77 4.52 -18.73
CA SER A 306 -7.30 3.20 -18.37
C SER A 306 -6.87 2.07 -19.32
N ASN A 307 -6.59 2.38 -20.58
CA ASN A 307 -6.01 1.48 -21.56
C ASN A 307 -4.47 1.34 -21.46
N LYS A 308 -3.84 1.96 -20.46
CA LYS A 308 -2.41 2.01 -20.16
C LYS A 308 -1.58 2.98 -21.01
N ASP A 309 -2.11 3.60 -22.04
CA ASP A 309 -1.40 4.65 -22.79
C ASP A 309 -1.08 5.85 -21.87
N ILE A 310 -0.04 6.60 -22.23
CA ILE A 310 0.43 7.74 -21.44
C ILE A 310 -0.07 9.02 -22.12
N ALA A 311 -0.93 9.79 -21.44
CA ALA A 311 -1.32 11.11 -21.92
C ALA A 311 -0.44 12.19 -21.29
N VAL A 312 0.11 13.07 -22.12
CA VAL A 312 1.07 14.12 -21.76
C VAL A 312 0.55 15.48 -22.16
N GLY A 313 0.49 16.40 -21.21
CA GLY A 313 0.17 17.81 -21.43
C GLY A 313 1.42 18.69 -21.45
N LYS A 314 1.65 19.36 -22.56
CA LYS A 314 2.87 20.13 -22.80
C LYS A 314 2.68 21.64 -22.57
N ARG A 315 3.80 22.32 -22.37
CA ARG A 315 3.84 23.76 -22.13
C ARG A 315 3.38 24.60 -23.33
N ASN A 316 3.52 24.05 -24.53
CA ASN A 316 3.05 24.69 -25.77
C ASN A 316 1.57 24.41 -26.09
N GLY A 317 0.81 23.81 -25.18
CA GLY A 317 -0.63 23.52 -25.36
C GLY A 317 -0.94 22.28 -26.18
N GLU A 318 0.04 21.44 -26.44
CA GLU A 318 -0.13 20.19 -27.17
C GLU A 318 -0.46 19.04 -26.20
N LEU A 319 -1.54 18.30 -26.46
CA LEU A 319 -1.87 17.03 -25.85
C LEU A 319 -1.29 15.91 -26.72
N MET A 320 -0.51 15.02 -26.12
CA MET A 320 0.15 13.90 -26.80
C MET A 320 -0.17 12.59 -26.10
N ILE A 321 -0.42 11.54 -26.86
CA ILE A 321 -0.58 10.18 -26.36
C ILE A 321 0.64 9.36 -26.77
N LEU A 322 1.23 8.67 -25.82
CA LEU A 322 2.44 7.85 -25.99
C LEU A 322 2.16 6.39 -25.65
N ASP A 323 2.85 5.50 -26.34
CA ASP A 323 2.90 4.09 -26.02
C ASP A 323 3.70 3.88 -24.72
N PRO A 324 3.19 3.12 -23.74
CA PRO A 324 3.87 2.90 -22.45
C PRO A 324 5.14 2.03 -22.56
N ILE A 325 5.26 1.23 -23.65
CA ILE A 325 6.34 0.27 -23.80
C ILE A 325 7.58 0.93 -24.41
N ASP A 326 7.44 1.68 -25.50
CA ASP A 326 8.58 2.25 -26.22
C ASP A 326 8.60 3.80 -26.22
N LEU A 327 7.59 4.44 -25.61
CA LEU A 327 7.40 5.89 -25.55
C LEU A 327 7.24 6.56 -26.92
N LYS A 328 6.85 5.81 -27.95
CA LYS A 328 6.55 6.39 -29.25
C LYS A 328 5.24 7.17 -29.21
N GLU A 329 5.21 8.26 -29.97
CA GLU A 329 4.00 9.04 -30.20
C GLU A 329 2.96 8.19 -30.94
N ILE A 330 1.78 8.02 -30.31
CA ILE A 330 0.62 7.39 -30.94
C ILE A 330 -0.17 8.42 -31.69
N THR A 331 -0.49 9.54 -31.04
CA THR A 331 -1.22 10.67 -31.62
C THR A 331 -1.00 11.94 -30.80
N LYS A 332 -1.26 13.08 -31.41
CA LYS A 332 -1.22 14.38 -30.72
C LYS A 332 -2.22 15.36 -31.32
N ILE A 333 -2.57 16.36 -30.54
CA ILE A 333 -3.43 17.47 -30.98
C ILE A 333 -3.00 18.76 -30.28
N GLN A 334 -3.12 19.89 -31.00
CA GLN A 334 -3.00 21.22 -30.40
C GLN A 334 -4.26 21.51 -29.59
N ALA A 335 -4.27 21.16 -28.29
CA ALA A 335 -5.45 21.30 -27.45
C ALA A 335 -5.73 22.76 -27.10
N HIS A 336 -4.70 23.54 -26.80
CA HIS A 336 -4.83 24.96 -26.46
C HIS A 336 -3.93 25.80 -27.36
N SER A 337 -4.41 26.95 -27.84
CA SER A 337 -3.68 27.85 -28.73
C SER A 337 -2.71 28.76 -27.95
N GLY A 338 -1.72 29.32 -28.65
CA GLY A 338 -0.93 30.43 -28.15
C GLY A 338 0.08 30.13 -27.06
N ASN A 339 0.83 29.03 -27.14
CA ASN A 339 1.82 28.63 -26.12
C ASN A 339 1.25 28.51 -24.69
N THR A 340 0.05 28.00 -24.59
CA THR A 340 -0.70 27.88 -23.34
C THR A 340 -0.47 26.50 -22.68
N SER A 341 0.18 26.47 -21.55
CA SER A 341 0.51 25.21 -20.84
C SER A 341 -0.74 24.40 -20.49
N ILE A 342 -0.68 23.08 -20.63
CA ILE A 342 -1.69 22.15 -20.11
C ILE A 342 -1.29 21.75 -18.70
N TYR A 343 -1.86 22.41 -17.70
CA TYR A 343 -1.52 22.22 -16.29
C TYR A 343 -2.15 21.00 -15.66
N SER A 344 -3.29 20.54 -16.20
CA SER A 344 -4.01 19.37 -15.67
C SER A 344 -4.59 18.53 -16.79
N LEU A 345 -4.50 17.23 -16.62
CA LEU A 345 -5.15 16.21 -17.41
C LEU A 345 -6.01 15.35 -16.48
N LEU A 346 -7.17 14.93 -16.97
CA LEU A 346 -8.07 14.01 -16.28
C LEU A 346 -8.74 13.09 -17.29
N GLU A 347 -8.64 11.78 -17.11
CA GLU A 347 -9.51 10.81 -17.80
C GLU A 347 -10.80 10.69 -17.00
N LEU A 348 -11.94 10.95 -17.65
CA LEU A 348 -13.26 10.82 -17.04
C LEU A 348 -13.72 9.36 -17.02
N LYS A 349 -14.77 9.08 -16.23
CA LYS A 349 -15.39 7.75 -16.19
C LYS A 349 -15.89 7.27 -17.55
N ASP A 350 -16.33 8.20 -18.43
CA ASP A 350 -16.72 7.92 -19.82
C ASP A 350 -15.52 7.74 -20.78
N LYS A 351 -14.29 7.71 -20.26
CA LYS A 351 -13.02 7.56 -21.00
C LYS A 351 -12.62 8.75 -21.85
N SER A 352 -13.36 9.84 -21.79
CA SER A 352 -12.92 11.09 -22.40
C SER A 352 -11.84 11.78 -21.56
N ILE A 353 -11.02 12.62 -22.20
CA ILE A 353 -9.86 13.27 -21.58
C ILE A 353 -10.15 14.78 -21.48
N ILE A 354 -10.16 15.30 -20.26
CA ILE A 354 -10.22 16.75 -20.02
C ILE A 354 -8.79 17.30 -19.94
N THR A 355 -8.58 18.42 -20.65
CA THR A 355 -7.37 19.22 -20.58
C THR A 355 -7.69 20.59 -19.98
N CYS A 356 -6.88 21.05 -19.02
CA CYS A 356 -6.99 22.40 -18.46
C CYS A 356 -5.79 23.24 -18.87
N GLY A 357 -6.04 24.37 -19.51
CA GLY A 357 -5.00 25.23 -20.05
C GLY A 357 -5.01 26.67 -19.53
N GLY A 358 -3.95 27.39 -19.82
CA GLY A 358 -3.76 28.78 -19.43
C GLY A 358 -4.63 29.79 -20.23
N ASN A 359 -5.54 29.37 -21.11
CA ASN A 359 -6.34 30.22 -21.96
C ASN A 359 -7.83 30.28 -21.58
N LYS A 360 -8.17 30.15 -20.29
CA LYS A 360 -9.55 30.24 -19.76
C LYS A 360 -10.47 29.09 -20.17
N THR A 361 -9.96 28.07 -20.83
CA THR A 361 -10.76 26.95 -21.33
C THR A 361 -10.30 25.62 -20.78
N MET A 362 -11.26 24.74 -20.60
CA MET A 362 -11.04 23.30 -20.56
C MET A 362 -11.52 22.72 -21.88
N LYS A 363 -10.89 21.66 -22.34
CA LYS A 363 -11.34 20.95 -23.52
C LYS A 363 -11.49 19.46 -23.21
N ASN A 364 -12.59 18.90 -23.72
CA ASN A 364 -12.89 17.49 -23.60
C ASN A 364 -12.60 16.80 -24.93
N TYR A 365 -11.82 15.72 -24.90
CA TYR A 365 -11.41 14.93 -26.05
C TYR A 365 -11.85 13.48 -25.92
N ILE A 366 -12.31 12.91 -27.04
CA ILE A 366 -12.48 11.46 -27.16
C ILE A 366 -11.21 10.91 -27.80
N TYR A 367 -10.58 9.95 -27.12
CA TYR A 367 -9.49 9.18 -27.66
C TYR A 367 -10.00 7.84 -28.19
N ASN A 368 -10.07 7.71 -29.53
CA ASN A 368 -10.40 6.44 -30.18
C ASN A 368 -9.14 5.57 -30.29
N ILE A 369 -9.11 4.49 -29.51
CA ILE A 369 -7.97 3.58 -29.44
C ILE A 369 -7.75 2.85 -30.76
N ASN A 370 -8.84 2.49 -31.48
CA ASN A 370 -8.75 1.75 -32.74
C ASN A 370 -8.15 2.59 -33.85
N ASP A 371 -8.61 3.84 -33.98
CA ASP A 371 -8.16 4.77 -35.02
C ASP A 371 -6.93 5.56 -34.60
N LYS A 372 -6.52 5.43 -33.34
CA LYS A 372 -5.41 6.18 -32.72
C LYS A 372 -5.57 7.69 -32.91
N LYS A 373 -6.78 8.19 -32.71
CA LYS A 373 -7.14 9.59 -33.00
C LYS A 373 -7.78 10.28 -31.81
N LEU A 374 -7.38 11.52 -31.58
CA LEU A 374 -8.02 12.45 -30.66
C LEU A 374 -9.00 13.36 -31.41
N THR A 375 -10.23 13.45 -30.90
CA THR A 375 -11.26 14.35 -31.43
C THR A 375 -11.84 15.19 -30.31
N GLU A 376 -11.98 16.51 -30.55
CA GLU A 376 -12.57 17.42 -29.59
C GLU A 376 -14.08 17.16 -29.47
N LYS A 377 -14.57 16.87 -28.24
CA LYS A 377 -15.98 16.67 -27.92
C LYS A 377 -16.64 17.98 -27.52
N GLN A 378 -15.95 18.79 -26.72
CA GLN A 378 -16.48 20.06 -26.20
C GLN A 378 -15.36 20.97 -25.72
N GLU A 379 -15.53 22.27 -25.97
CA GLU A 379 -14.78 23.34 -25.31
C GLU A 379 -15.63 23.97 -24.20
N LEU A 380 -15.07 24.10 -22.99
CA LEU A 380 -15.74 24.61 -21.80
C LEU A 380 -15.11 25.93 -21.40
N PHE A 381 -15.93 26.99 -21.33
CA PHE A 381 -15.48 28.35 -21.07
C PHE A 381 -15.81 28.80 -19.65
N CYS A 382 -14.84 29.40 -18.98
CA CYS A 382 -15.06 30.12 -17.72
C CYS A 382 -15.62 31.52 -18.03
N LYS A 383 -16.67 31.94 -17.32
CA LYS A 383 -17.37 33.20 -17.55
C LYS A 383 -16.54 34.42 -17.18
N ASN A 384 -15.64 34.32 -16.24
CA ASN A 384 -14.89 35.44 -15.67
C ASN A 384 -13.56 35.66 -16.39
N ASN A 385 -13.02 36.88 -16.25
CA ASN A 385 -11.72 37.27 -16.83
C ASN A 385 -10.49 36.58 -16.18
N SER A 386 -10.69 35.41 -15.57
CA SER A 386 -9.62 34.59 -15.01
C SER A 386 -8.61 34.16 -16.08
N SER A 387 -7.36 34.15 -15.76
CA SER A 387 -6.30 33.97 -16.75
C SER A 387 -5.98 32.49 -17.09
N TYR A 388 -6.33 31.52 -16.25
CA TYR A 388 -6.11 30.10 -16.51
C TYR A 388 -6.89 29.18 -15.56
N ILE A 389 -7.11 27.95 -15.99
CA ILE A 389 -7.69 26.88 -15.19
C ILE A 389 -6.57 25.95 -14.74
N CYS A 390 -6.40 25.81 -13.43
CA CYS A 390 -5.29 25.05 -12.85
C CYS A 390 -5.57 23.56 -12.73
N ARG A 391 -6.79 23.18 -12.33
CA ARG A 391 -7.16 21.81 -12.02
C ARG A 391 -8.61 21.49 -12.30
N VAL A 392 -8.86 20.19 -12.54
CA VAL A 392 -10.20 19.62 -12.67
C VAL A 392 -10.24 18.26 -11.98
N ILE A 393 -11.37 17.97 -11.35
CA ILE A 393 -11.70 16.65 -10.77
C ILE A 393 -13.12 16.27 -11.18
N GLU A 394 -13.39 14.96 -11.24
CA GLU A 394 -14.73 14.41 -11.45
C GLU A 394 -15.29 13.90 -10.13
N LEU A 395 -16.53 14.28 -9.83
CA LEU A 395 -17.27 13.82 -8.64
C LEU A 395 -17.93 12.45 -8.90
N PRO A 396 -18.35 11.73 -7.85
CA PRO A 396 -19.07 10.46 -8.00
C PRO A 396 -20.33 10.54 -8.88
N ASN A 397 -21.02 11.67 -8.87
CA ASN A 397 -22.21 11.93 -9.68
C ASN A 397 -21.91 12.41 -11.13
N ASN A 398 -20.67 12.29 -11.59
CA ASN A 398 -20.16 12.71 -12.91
C ASN A 398 -20.13 14.23 -13.15
N ASN A 399 -20.40 15.05 -12.13
CA ASN A 399 -20.18 16.48 -12.20
C ASN A 399 -18.67 16.76 -12.17
N LEU A 400 -18.25 17.85 -12.83
CA LEU A 400 -16.86 18.30 -12.73
C LEU A 400 -16.75 19.45 -11.74
N VAL A 401 -15.60 19.50 -11.09
CA VAL A 401 -15.20 20.68 -10.31
C VAL A 401 -13.85 21.14 -10.84
N SER A 402 -13.79 22.39 -11.26
CA SER A 402 -12.55 23.02 -11.72
C SER A 402 -12.19 24.22 -10.87
N SER A 403 -10.91 24.52 -10.79
CA SER A 403 -10.40 25.74 -10.18
C SER A 403 -9.89 26.69 -11.27
N ASP A 404 -10.42 27.91 -11.29
CA ASP A 404 -9.76 29.02 -11.96
C ASP A 404 -8.86 29.79 -10.96
N ASN A 405 -8.33 30.96 -11.35
CA ASN A 405 -7.42 31.71 -10.48
C ASN A 405 -7.96 31.97 -9.07
N THR A 406 -9.26 32.25 -8.94
CA THR A 406 -9.86 32.74 -7.68
C THR A 406 -11.12 31.98 -7.30
N ASN A 407 -11.68 31.18 -8.18
CA ASN A 407 -12.99 30.57 -8.03
C ASN A 407 -12.94 29.05 -8.19
N ILE A 408 -13.93 28.38 -7.61
CA ILE A 408 -14.24 26.98 -7.89
C ILE A 408 -15.50 26.95 -8.72
N LEU A 409 -15.46 26.29 -9.86
CA LEU A 409 -16.58 26.13 -10.79
C LEU A 409 -17.10 24.71 -10.74
N ILE A 410 -18.39 24.55 -10.57
CA ILE A 410 -19.08 23.28 -10.59
C ILE A 410 -19.83 23.15 -11.90
N TRP A 411 -19.59 22.03 -12.60
CA TRP A 411 -20.15 21.77 -13.93
C TRP A 411 -21.01 20.51 -13.87
N GLU A 412 -22.12 20.55 -14.55
CA GLU A 412 -23.04 19.43 -14.69
C GLU A 412 -23.34 19.20 -16.19
N LYS A 413 -23.54 17.95 -16.58
CA LYS A 413 -23.95 17.60 -17.93
C LYS A 413 -25.43 17.94 -18.13
N ASP A 414 -25.75 18.60 -19.25
CA ASP A 414 -27.11 18.83 -19.70
C ASP A 414 -27.68 17.62 -20.47
N GLU A 415 -28.89 17.75 -20.96
CA GLU A 415 -29.59 16.71 -21.73
C GLU A 415 -28.86 16.30 -23.04
N ASN A 416 -27.95 17.12 -23.53
CA ASN A 416 -27.15 16.88 -24.74
C ASN A 416 -25.73 16.36 -24.41
N ASP A 417 -25.51 15.84 -23.17
CA ASP A 417 -24.21 15.38 -22.68
C ASP A 417 -23.09 16.45 -22.70
N LYS A 418 -23.50 17.76 -22.60
CA LYS A 418 -22.58 18.89 -22.53
C LYS A 418 -22.49 19.48 -21.13
N TYR A 419 -21.29 19.73 -20.68
CA TYR A 419 -21.05 20.37 -19.38
C TYR A 419 -21.41 21.87 -19.45
N LYS A 420 -22.13 22.35 -18.42
CA LYS A 420 -22.43 23.75 -18.13
C LYS A 420 -22.16 24.07 -16.66
N ILE A 421 -21.79 25.32 -16.39
CA ILE A 421 -21.59 25.80 -15.02
C ILE A 421 -22.95 25.90 -14.31
N ILE A 422 -23.09 25.18 -13.19
CA ILE A 422 -24.28 25.24 -12.33
C ILE A 422 -24.04 26.05 -11.06
N LYS A 423 -22.79 26.13 -10.61
CA LYS A 423 -22.41 26.88 -9.41
C LYS A 423 -21.00 27.42 -9.50
N GLU A 424 -20.82 28.60 -8.92
CA GLU A 424 -19.53 29.26 -8.76
C GLU A 424 -19.32 29.59 -7.27
N ILE A 425 -18.17 29.24 -6.72
CA ILE A 425 -17.74 29.58 -5.37
C ILE A 425 -16.62 30.59 -5.54
N THR A 426 -16.88 31.83 -5.10
CA THR A 426 -15.99 32.98 -5.21
C THR A 426 -15.25 33.27 -3.90
N ASP A 427 -14.34 34.24 -3.92
CA ASP A 427 -13.64 34.79 -2.75
C ASP A 427 -12.66 33.84 -2.05
N PHE A 428 -11.90 33.09 -2.85
CA PHE A 428 -10.86 32.23 -2.26
C PHE A 428 -9.66 33.00 -1.67
N GLY A 429 -9.53 34.29 -1.96
CA GLY A 429 -8.52 35.18 -1.38
C GLY A 429 -7.10 34.95 -1.89
N GLY A 430 -6.93 34.40 -3.10
CA GLY A 430 -5.63 34.14 -3.72
C GLY A 430 -5.73 33.20 -4.91
N VAL A 431 -4.62 33.02 -5.61
CA VAL A 431 -4.56 32.13 -6.79
C VAL A 431 -4.63 30.66 -6.35
N MET A 432 -5.63 29.97 -6.88
CA MET A 432 -5.82 28.53 -6.61
C MET A 432 -4.66 27.73 -7.16
N GLN A 433 -4.02 26.92 -6.32
CA GLN A 433 -2.86 26.11 -6.69
C GLN A 433 -3.22 24.65 -6.94
N HIS A 434 -4.07 24.09 -6.12
CA HIS A 434 -4.47 22.69 -6.23
C HIS A 434 -5.89 22.42 -5.74
N LEU A 435 -6.50 21.39 -6.32
CA LEU A 435 -7.83 20.91 -6.04
C LEU A 435 -7.80 19.36 -6.03
N THR A 436 -8.44 18.74 -5.06
CA THR A 436 -8.57 17.27 -4.99
C THR A 436 -9.88 16.87 -4.33
N LEU A 437 -10.31 15.61 -4.58
CA LEU A 437 -11.45 14.99 -3.93
C LEU A 437 -10.95 13.94 -2.93
N ILE A 438 -11.48 13.96 -1.71
CA ILE A 438 -11.14 13.01 -0.64
C ILE A 438 -12.41 12.35 -0.12
N LYS A 439 -12.38 11.02 0.05
CA LYS A 439 -13.54 10.19 0.50
C LYS A 439 -14.78 10.35 -0.40
N ASP A 440 -14.61 10.62 -1.68
CA ASP A 440 -15.70 10.85 -2.64
C ASP A 440 -16.74 11.90 -2.17
N LYS A 441 -16.35 12.72 -1.20
CA LYS A 441 -17.21 13.68 -0.55
C LYS A 441 -16.59 15.08 -0.41
N TYR A 442 -15.35 15.14 0.08
CA TYR A 442 -14.72 16.41 0.43
C TYR A 442 -13.86 16.96 -0.70
N ILE A 443 -14.20 18.14 -1.18
CA ILE A 443 -13.37 18.90 -2.09
C ILE A 443 -12.40 19.71 -1.25
N VAL A 444 -11.12 19.42 -1.40
CA VAL A 444 -10.03 20.13 -0.72
C VAL A 444 -9.29 20.98 -1.73
N CYS A 445 -9.13 22.24 -1.42
CA CYS A 445 -8.43 23.20 -2.27
C CYS A 445 -7.50 24.10 -1.45
N HIS A 446 -6.41 24.50 -2.09
CA HIS A 446 -5.37 25.31 -1.50
C HIS A 446 -4.95 26.43 -2.44
N ASN A 447 -4.65 27.61 -1.90
CA ASN A 447 -4.22 28.77 -2.67
C ASN A 447 -2.78 29.21 -2.33
N ASN A 448 -2.27 30.15 -3.13
CA ASN A 448 -0.92 30.70 -2.94
C ASN A 448 -0.79 31.65 -1.72
N SER A 449 -1.88 31.98 -1.06
CA SER A 449 -1.88 32.78 0.19
C SER A 449 -1.83 31.89 1.45
N GLY A 450 -1.60 30.59 1.31
CA GLY A 450 -1.52 29.66 2.44
C GLY A 450 -2.86 29.34 3.09
N VAL A 451 -3.95 29.42 2.33
CA VAL A 451 -5.29 29.08 2.78
C VAL A 451 -5.72 27.76 2.15
N LEU A 452 -6.13 26.82 2.98
CA LEU A 452 -6.73 25.57 2.58
C LEU A 452 -8.20 25.56 3.01
N ARG A 453 -9.09 25.19 2.11
CA ARG A 453 -10.52 25.05 2.38
C ARG A 453 -11.02 23.65 2.05
N ILE A 454 -11.96 23.17 2.86
CA ILE A 454 -12.60 21.87 2.73
C ILE A 454 -14.10 22.10 2.56
N TYR A 455 -14.65 21.66 1.44
CA TYR A 455 -16.07 21.76 1.11
C TYR A 455 -16.71 20.38 1.06
N ASP A 456 -17.95 20.28 1.53
CA ASP A 456 -18.77 19.07 1.40
C ASP A 456 -19.53 19.09 0.07
N SER A 457 -19.14 18.25 -0.88
CA SER A 457 -19.77 18.16 -2.20
C SER A 457 -21.19 17.58 -2.17
N GLN A 458 -21.53 16.83 -1.11
CA GLN A 458 -22.84 16.21 -0.92
C GLN A 458 -23.82 17.15 -0.21
N ASN A 459 -23.32 18.19 0.46
CA ASN A 459 -24.10 19.19 1.16
C ASN A 459 -24.02 20.55 0.46
N ASN A 460 -24.43 20.59 -0.79
CA ASN A 460 -24.47 21.79 -1.64
C ASN A 460 -23.16 22.60 -1.62
N PHE A 461 -22.00 21.93 -1.54
CA PHE A 461 -20.68 22.56 -1.52
C PHE A 461 -20.49 23.52 -0.34
N LYS A 462 -21.03 23.18 0.81
CA LYS A 462 -20.88 23.97 2.03
C LYS A 462 -19.42 23.94 2.48
N LEU A 463 -18.90 25.10 2.86
CA LEU A 463 -17.59 25.20 3.50
C LEU A 463 -17.64 24.58 4.90
N GLU A 464 -16.92 23.52 5.12
CA GLU A 464 -16.82 22.83 6.40
C GLU A 464 -15.65 23.36 7.24
N LYS A 465 -14.53 23.69 6.58
CA LYS A 465 -13.34 24.18 7.30
C LYS A 465 -12.47 25.08 6.42
N GLU A 466 -11.89 26.09 7.07
CA GLU A 466 -10.80 26.89 6.52
C GLU A 466 -9.58 26.78 7.45
N ILE A 467 -8.41 26.46 6.89
CA ILE A 467 -7.12 26.38 7.58
C ILE A 467 -6.24 27.47 6.94
N LYS A 468 -5.70 28.36 7.79
CA LYS A 468 -4.85 29.48 7.37
C LYS A 468 -3.40 29.28 7.82
N ASN A 469 -2.53 30.15 7.31
CA ASN A 469 -1.11 30.21 7.67
C ASN A 469 -0.31 28.94 7.32
N LEU A 470 -0.76 28.18 6.31
CA LEU A 470 0.11 27.20 5.70
C LEU A 470 1.17 27.96 4.90
N VAL A 471 2.45 27.60 5.05
CA VAL A 471 3.50 28.27 4.29
C VAL A 471 3.26 28.00 2.82
N SER A 472 3.18 29.06 2.04
CA SER A 472 2.86 28.99 0.62
C SER A 472 3.76 29.94 -0.15
N TYR A 473 4.22 29.51 -1.31
CA TYR A 473 4.97 30.30 -2.27
C TYR A 473 4.47 30.07 -3.71
N GLN A 474 5.08 30.70 -4.68
CA GLN A 474 4.59 30.86 -6.06
C GLN A 474 4.43 29.56 -6.89
N TYR A 475 4.67 28.38 -6.35
CA TYR A 475 4.68 27.12 -7.10
C TYR A 475 3.50 26.22 -6.76
N MET A 476 3.09 25.39 -7.73
CA MET A 476 1.93 24.49 -7.61
C MET A 476 2.19 23.39 -6.59
N HIS A 477 1.57 23.51 -5.43
CA HIS A 477 1.55 22.47 -4.41
C HIS A 477 0.62 21.32 -4.80
N ARG A 478 0.92 20.10 -4.37
CA ARG A 478 0.12 18.93 -4.69
C ARG A 478 -0.34 18.19 -3.45
N PHE A 479 -1.52 17.60 -3.55
CA PHE A 479 -2.07 16.71 -2.54
C PHE A 479 -1.73 15.26 -2.87
N CYS A 480 -1.56 14.46 -1.80
CA CYS A 480 -1.45 13.02 -1.89
C CYS A 480 -2.24 12.37 -0.75
N THR A 481 -3.17 11.49 -1.07
CA THR A 481 -3.94 10.74 -0.06
C THR A 481 -3.07 9.61 0.49
N ILE A 482 -2.93 9.57 1.82
CA ILE A 482 -2.16 8.53 2.53
C ILE A 482 -3.06 7.35 2.87
N ASN A 483 -4.24 7.64 3.45
CA ASN A 483 -5.25 6.65 3.79
C ASN A 483 -6.64 7.30 3.82
N SER A 484 -7.65 6.58 4.28
CA SER A 484 -9.02 7.09 4.33
C SER A 484 -9.23 8.34 5.19
N ASP A 485 -8.34 8.67 6.12
CA ASP A 485 -8.45 9.85 6.98
C ASP A 485 -7.34 10.88 6.77
N LEU A 486 -6.18 10.46 6.32
CA LEU A 486 -4.98 11.27 6.26
C LEU A 486 -4.60 11.58 4.82
N PHE A 487 -4.36 12.84 4.53
CA PHE A 487 -3.74 13.28 3.29
C PHE A 487 -2.59 14.24 3.58
N CYS A 488 -1.68 14.39 2.65
CA CYS A 488 -0.59 15.34 2.75
C CYS A 488 -0.65 16.39 1.65
N LEU A 489 -0.15 17.57 1.98
CA LEU A 489 0.07 18.70 1.10
C LEU A 489 1.56 19.02 1.08
N SER A 490 2.18 19.01 -0.09
CA SER A 490 3.54 19.54 -0.26
C SER A 490 3.50 21.06 -0.43
N GLY A 491 4.43 21.75 0.20
CA GLY A 491 4.60 23.20 0.10
C GLY A 491 6.08 23.57 0.13
N ASP A 492 6.39 24.87 0.14
CA ASP A 492 7.78 25.32 0.28
C ASP A 492 8.36 24.79 1.59
N GLN A 493 9.44 24.02 1.49
CA GLN A 493 10.18 23.43 2.61
C GLN A 493 9.33 22.56 3.56
N PHE A 494 8.00 22.45 3.36
CA PHE A 494 7.12 21.74 4.27
C PHE A 494 6.32 20.64 3.56
N ILE A 495 6.06 19.56 4.29
CA ILE A 495 5.03 18.57 4.00
C ILE A 495 4.05 18.59 5.17
N TYR A 496 2.81 18.97 4.92
CA TYR A 496 1.75 19.03 5.93
C TYR A 496 0.91 17.77 5.88
N PHE A 497 0.60 17.22 7.03
CA PHE A 497 -0.32 16.09 7.20
C PHE A 497 -1.62 16.59 7.81
N ILE A 498 -2.73 16.29 7.14
CA ILE A 498 -4.04 16.82 7.46
C ILE A 498 -5.01 15.67 7.65
N SER A 499 -5.71 15.65 8.79
CA SER A 499 -6.77 14.69 9.09
C SER A 499 -8.11 15.24 8.62
N ILE A 500 -8.85 14.43 7.85
CA ILE A 500 -10.21 14.78 7.42
C ILE A 500 -11.22 14.65 8.54
N SER A 501 -11.07 13.67 9.44
CA SER A 501 -12.01 13.51 10.56
C SER A 501 -11.89 14.64 11.59
N LYS A 502 -10.68 15.15 11.80
CA LYS A 502 -10.42 16.27 12.72
C LYS A 502 -10.50 17.64 12.04
N MET A 503 -10.46 17.68 10.70
CA MET A 503 -10.42 18.93 9.91
C MET A 503 -9.27 19.86 10.33
N GLU A 504 -8.08 19.31 10.58
CA GLU A 504 -6.92 20.08 11.05
C GLU A 504 -5.59 19.49 10.55
N VAL A 505 -4.55 20.33 10.58
CA VAL A 505 -3.16 19.89 10.39
C VAL A 505 -2.72 19.16 11.65
N ILE A 506 -2.48 17.87 11.54
CA ILE A 506 -2.02 17.07 12.68
C ILE A 506 -0.50 17.11 12.83
N LYS A 507 0.21 17.36 11.73
CA LYS A 507 1.67 17.38 11.71
C LYS A 507 2.21 18.15 10.51
N SER A 508 3.40 18.73 10.68
CA SER A 508 4.20 19.29 9.58
C SER A 508 5.64 18.81 9.67
N PHE A 509 6.26 18.58 8.52
CA PHE A 509 7.65 18.20 8.41
C PHE A 509 8.38 19.21 7.54
N LYS A 510 9.49 19.78 8.06
CA LYS A 510 10.29 20.78 7.36
C LYS A 510 11.60 20.19 6.84
N VAL A 511 11.95 20.54 5.63
CA VAL A 511 13.27 20.28 5.05
C VAL A 511 13.87 21.59 4.57
N ASP A 512 14.90 22.06 5.25
CA ASP A 512 15.51 23.36 4.95
C ASP A 512 16.11 23.40 3.54
N ASN A 513 15.94 24.53 2.86
CA ASN A 513 16.44 24.81 1.51
C ASN A 513 15.90 23.91 0.39
N VAL A 514 14.81 23.17 0.63
CA VAL A 514 14.17 22.29 -0.35
C VAL A 514 12.74 22.76 -0.62
N ASN A 515 12.39 22.98 -1.86
CA ASN A 515 11.02 23.34 -2.27
C ASN A 515 10.38 22.17 -3.01
N PHE A 516 9.27 21.65 -2.47
CA PHE A 516 8.54 20.51 -3.00
C PHE A 516 7.52 20.94 -4.04
N HIS A 517 7.61 20.40 -5.26
CA HIS A 517 6.69 20.71 -6.36
C HIS A 517 5.60 19.67 -6.57
N CYS A 518 5.92 18.42 -6.34
CA CYS A 518 4.98 17.32 -6.49
C CYS A 518 5.26 16.22 -5.47
N ILE A 519 4.21 15.45 -5.16
CA ILE A 519 4.25 14.41 -4.14
C ILE A 519 3.35 13.26 -4.58
N MET A 520 3.80 12.02 -4.36
CA MET A 520 3.01 10.82 -4.54
C MET A 520 3.33 9.77 -3.46
N LEU A 521 2.38 8.89 -3.18
CA LEU A 521 2.56 7.75 -2.29
C LEU A 521 2.89 6.51 -3.11
N LEU A 522 3.94 5.82 -2.74
CA LEU A 522 4.30 4.50 -3.28
C LEU A 522 3.60 3.38 -2.49
N SER A 523 3.57 2.17 -3.03
CA SER A 523 2.85 1.03 -2.43
C SER A 523 3.40 0.60 -1.06
N ASN A 524 4.63 0.98 -0.73
CA ASN A 524 5.32 0.64 0.52
C ASN A 524 5.20 1.72 1.62
N SER A 525 4.21 2.61 1.54
CA SER A 525 4.07 3.76 2.44
C SER A 525 5.23 4.76 2.40
N THR A 526 5.96 4.80 1.28
CA THR A 526 6.98 5.81 1.02
C THR A 526 6.38 6.96 0.23
N LEU A 527 6.58 8.21 0.69
CA LEU A 527 6.32 9.40 -0.11
C LEU A 527 7.50 9.65 -1.04
N LEU A 528 7.19 9.81 -2.32
CA LEU A 528 8.12 10.28 -3.33
C LEU A 528 7.78 11.72 -3.69
N CYS A 529 8.75 12.62 -3.53
CA CYS A 529 8.57 14.03 -3.79
C CYS A 529 9.54 14.49 -4.89
N GLY A 530 9.03 15.21 -5.87
CA GLY A 530 9.87 15.99 -6.79
C GLY A 530 10.10 17.38 -6.20
N ALA A 531 11.35 17.77 -6.08
CA ALA A 531 11.71 19.02 -5.44
C ALA A 531 12.96 19.67 -6.06
N TYR A 532 13.19 20.94 -5.77
CA TYR A 532 14.44 21.59 -6.08
C TYR A 532 15.08 22.18 -4.82
N GLU A 533 16.40 22.25 -4.81
CA GLU A 533 17.18 22.96 -3.81
C GLU A 533 17.60 24.34 -4.32
N GLN A 534 17.94 25.25 -3.41
CA GLN A 534 18.33 26.63 -3.73
C GLN A 534 19.55 26.75 -4.66
N ASN A 535 20.32 25.66 -4.83
CA ASN A 535 21.44 25.55 -5.77
C ASN A 535 21.01 25.23 -7.22
N ASN A 536 19.72 25.31 -7.54
CA ASN A 536 19.14 24.97 -8.85
C ASN A 536 19.31 23.51 -9.28
N SER A 537 19.39 22.60 -8.32
CA SER A 537 19.38 21.16 -8.59
C SER A 537 18.03 20.53 -8.27
N TYR A 538 17.56 19.63 -9.13
CA TYR A 538 16.22 19.03 -9.08
C TYR A 538 16.33 17.55 -8.75
N HIS A 539 15.66 17.14 -7.67
CA HIS A 539 15.85 15.84 -7.04
C HIS A 539 14.52 15.13 -6.80
N HIS A 540 14.60 13.80 -6.65
CA HIS A 540 13.55 13.02 -6.02
C HIS A 540 13.95 12.72 -4.57
N PHE A 541 13.11 13.13 -3.63
CA PHE A 541 13.24 12.81 -2.21
C PHE A 541 12.29 11.68 -1.84
N GLN A 542 12.76 10.75 -1.02
CA GLN A 542 12.00 9.61 -0.55
C GLN A 542 11.89 9.67 0.97
N PHE A 543 10.65 9.64 1.46
CA PHE A 543 10.35 9.68 2.89
C PHE A 543 9.53 8.47 3.28
N GLN A 544 9.94 7.76 4.33
CA GLN A 544 9.11 6.74 4.97
C GLN A 544 8.11 7.40 5.89
N ILE A 545 6.86 6.93 5.84
CA ILE A 545 5.82 7.31 6.78
C ILE A 545 5.50 6.08 7.61
N ASP A 546 5.47 6.23 8.94
CA ASP A 546 4.97 5.21 9.84
C ASP A 546 3.45 5.34 10.07
N GLU A 547 2.88 4.42 10.84
CA GLU A 547 1.44 4.38 11.15
C GLU A 547 0.97 5.61 11.94
N ASN A 548 1.86 6.28 12.66
CA ASN A 548 1.57 7.48 13.46
C ASN A 548 1.74 8.78 12.66
N GLY A 549 2.13 8.68 11.35
CA GLY A 549 2.44 9.82 10.52
C GLY A 549 3.82 10.42 10.81
N GLU A 550 4.71 9.67 11.51
CA GLU A 550 6.11 10.05 11.61
C GLU A 550 6.78 9.89 10.25
N ILE A 551 7.56 10.89 9.87
CA ILE A 551 8.21 10.95 8.58
C ILE A 551 9.72 10.96 8.75
N LYS A 552 10.39 10.14 7.97
CA LYS A 552 11.85 10.04 7.94
C LYS A 552 12.36 10.09 6.51
N LEU A 553 13.32 10.96 6.24
CA LEU A 553 14.02 10.95 4.96
C LEU A 553 14.82 9.64 4.83
N ILE A 554 14.54 8.88 3.76
CA ILE A 554 15.24 7.62 3.46
C ILE A 554 16.38 7.87 2.50
N SER A 555 16.08 8.55 1.39
CA SER A 555 17.06 8.77 0.33
C SER A 555 16.75 10.02 -0.50
N ARG A 556 17.75 10.46 -1.20
CA ARG A 556 17.71 11.54 -2.17
C ARG A 556 18.39 11.07 -3.44
N ASN A 557 17.65 11.11 -4.56
CA ASN A 557 18.19 10.83 -5.88
C ASN A 557 18.54 12.14 -6.58
N ASN A 558 19.83 12.36 -6.78
CA ASN A 558 20.36 13.63 -7.23
C ASN A 558 20.18 13.86 -8.73
N SER A 559 19.89 15.11 -9.09
CA SER A 559 19.91 15.60 -10.46
C SER A 559 19.09 14.76 -11.44
N VAL A 560 17.90 14.34 -11.01
CA VAL A 560 16.98 13.56 -11.86
C VAL A 560 16.48 14.35 -13.05
N HIS A 561 16.37 15.67 -12.91
CA HIS A 561 16.01 16.63 -13.96
C HIS A 561 16.88 17.87 -13.88
N SER A 562 16.91 18.66 -14.96
CA SER A 562 17.62 19.95 -15.02
C SER A 562 16.70 21.17 -14.88
N SER A 563 15.40 20.95 -14.68
CA SER A 563 14.40 21.98 -14.42
C SER A 563 13.25 21.45 -13.56
N THR A 564 12.27 22.30 -13.26
CA THR A 564 11.12 22.01 -12.38
C THR A 564 10.46 20.69 -12.70
N ILE A 565 10.31 19.83 -11.69
CA ILE A 565 9.59 18.56 -11.77
C ILE A 565 8.13 18.85 -11.49
N TRP A 566 7.28 18.80 -12.53
CA TRP A 566 5.89 19.18 -12.41
C TRP A 566 4.99 18.09 -11.87
N GLN A 567 5.27 16.84 -12.26
CA GLN A 567 4.41 15.73 -11.86
C GLN A 567 5.15 14.40 -11.81
N LEU A 568 4.72 13.60 -10.86
CA LEU A 568 5.02 12.18 -10.75
C LEU A 568 3.74 11.39 -11.00
N SER A 569 3.81 10.27 -11.68
CA SER A 569 2.68 9.39 -11.94
C SER A 569 3.10 7.93 -11.87
N PHE A 570 2.18 7.10 -11.42
CA PHE A 570 2.36 5.65 -11.38
C PHE A 570 2.20 5.08 -12.78
N LEU A 571 3.12 4.26 -13.24
CA LEU A 571 3.01 3.58 -14.54
C LEU A 571 2.63 2.11 -14.36
N GLU A 572 3.38 1.39 -13.52
CA GLU A 572 3.22 -0.04 -13.31
C GLU A 572 3.68 -0.41 -11.90
N SER A 573 2.99 -1.37 -11.29
CA SER A 573 3.43 -1.99 -10.03
C SER A 573 3.49 -3.50 -10.21
N LYS A 574 4.61 -4.10 -9.79
CA LYS A 574 4.83 -5.54 -9.67
C LYS A 574 5.22 -5.86 -8.23
N ASP A 575 5.23 -7.14 -7.86
CA ASP A 575 5.45 -7.55 -6.46
C ASP A 575 6.70 -6.95 -5.82
N ASN A 576 7.79 -6.84 -6.56
CA ASN A 576 9.07 -6.34 -6.06
C ASN A 576 9.58 -5.10 -6.79
N SER A 577 8.78 -4.51 -7.68
CA SER A 577 9.17 -3.29 -8.39
C SER A 577 7.97 -2.40 -8.70
N GLU A 578 8.21 -1.11 -8.76
CA GLU A 578 7.26 -0.11 -9.25
C GLU A 578 7.92 0.73 -10.32
N LYS A 579 7.17 1.07 -11.36
CA LYS A 579 7.61 2.02 -12.37
C LYS A 579 6.84 3.32 -12.23
N ILE A 580 7.55 4.40 -12.21
CA ILE A 580 7.01 5.75 -12.11
C ILE A 580 7.46 6.60 -13.29
N ILE A 581 6.61 7.55 -13.65
CA ILE A 581 6.92 8.59 -14.62
C ILE A 581 7.19 9.90 -13.88
N SER A 582 8.25 10.57 -14.27
CA SER A 582 8.60 11.93 -13.84
C SER A 582 8.64 12.84 -15.05
N VAL A 583 7.97 14.00 -14.99
CA VAL A 583 7.91 14.98 -16.07
C VAL A 583 8.38 16.35 -15.59
N SER A 584 9.05 17.08 -16.48
CA SER A 584 9.72 18.34 -16.14
C SER A 584 9.69 19.37 -17.26
N ASP A 585 9.94 20.62 -16.87
CA ASP A 585 10.20 21.73 -17.79
C ASP A 585 11.49 21.56 -18.63
N ASP A 586 12.37 20.65 -18.25
CA ASP A 586 13.58 20.31 -19.02
C ASP A 586 13.26 19.56 -20.33
N ARG A 587 11.96 19.38 -20.65
CA ARG A 587 11.43 18.69 -21.81
C ARG A 587 11.57 17.17 -21.78
N TYR A 588 11.98 16.60 -20.65
CA TYR A 588 12.13 15.16 -20.51
C TYR A 588 10.94 14.54 -19.77
N LEU A 589 10.46 13.44 -20.34
CA LEU A 589 9.69 12.43 -19.64
C LEU A 589 10.67 11.30 -19.30
N LYS A 590 10.77 10.96 -18.03
CA LYS A 590 11.66 9.93 -17.53
C LYS A 590 10.88 8.85 -16.79
N ILE A 591 11.21 7.58 -17.08
CA ILE A 591 10.64 6.44 -16.38
C ILE A 591 11.72 5.86 -15.48
N PHE A 592 11.38 5.74 -14.20
CA PHE A 592 12.23 5.13 -13.19
C PHE A 592 11.61 3.82 -12.72
N GLU A 593 12.45 2.84 -12.44
CA GLU A 593 12.10 1.60 -11.79
C GLU A 593 12.66 1.59 -10.37
N LEU A 594 11.74 1.33 -9.42
CA LEU A 594 12.06 1.21 -8.01
C LEU A 594 11.94 -0.27 -7.65
N ASN A 595 13.07 -0.88 -7.29
CA ASN A 595 13.11 -2.27 -6.85
C ASN A 595 13.15 -2.31 -5.32
N TYR A 596 12.42 -3.25 -4.75
CA TYR A 596 12.25 -3.39 -3.31
C TYR A 596 12.92 -4.66 -2.80
N GLU A 597 13.53 -4.55 -1.63
CA GLU A 597 13.94 -5.69 -0.80
C GLU A 597 12.79 -6.05 0.14
N ILE A 598 12.48 -7.34 0.19
CA ILE A 598 11.44 -7.89 1.07
C ILE A 598 12.08 -8.24 2.41
#